data_1a965b97bf3bb83dfd385f28ce017c57
#
_entry.id   1a965b97bf3bb83dfd385f28ce017c57
#
_cell.length_a   1.000
_cell.length_b   1.000
_cell.length_c   1.000
_cell.angle_alpha   90.00
_cell.angle_beta   90.00
_cell.angle_gamma   90.00
#
_symmetry.space_group_name_H-M   'P 1'
#
loop_
_entity.id
_entity.type
_entity.pdbx_description
1 polymer ?
#
loop_
_entity_poly.entity_id
_entity_poly.type
_entity_poly.pdbx_seq_one_letter_code
_entity_poly.pdbx_strand_id
1 'polypeptide(L)'
;MSLTQAHIATLTAFVPRDRAAQILAGAPLARDGIALIADIAGFTPLTELLTRNLSPAEGAEELTRALNSVFTPLIGAIHAYGGEVHKFGGDALICWFPRPPRGTRAALLRRALATAQTMQ
;
A
#
# COMPACT_ATOMS: atom_id res chain seq x y z
N MET A 1 17.71 -22.95 -12.61
CA MET A 1 16.26 -22.97 -12.86
C MET A 1 15.87 -21.61 -13.43
N SER A 2 15.43 -21.54 -14.66
CA SER A 2 15.03 -20.26 -15.29
C SER A 2 13.63 -19.88 -14.82
N LEU A 3 13.45 -18.63 -14.34
CA LEU A 3 12.12 -18.10 -14.03
C LEU A 3 11.35 -17.87 -15.33
N THR A 4 10.14 -18.40 -15.42
CA THR A 4 9.26 -18.13 -16.56
C THR A 4 8.63 -16.74 -16.43
N GLN A 5 8.14 -16.18 -17.54
CA GLN A 5 7.41 -14.90 -17.56
C GLN A 5 6.22 -14.92 -16.58
N ALA A 6 5.54 -16.06 -16.44
CA ALA A 6 4.45 -16.24 -15.49
C ALA A 6 4.91 -16.13 -14.02
N HIS A 7 6.06 -16.73 -13.69
CA HIS A 7 6.64 -16.61 -12.35
C HIS A 7 7.02 -15.17 -12.02
N ILE A 8 7.59 -14.42 -12.98
CA ILE A 8 7.94 -13.02 -12.82
C ILE A 8 6.68 -12.18 -12.57
N ALA A 9 5.63 -12.37 -13.36
CA ALA A 9 4.36 -11.67 -13.17
C ALA A 9 3.72 -11.94 -11.81
N THR A 10 3.76 -13.18 -11.33
CA THR A 10 3.26 -13.55 -10.00
C THR A 10 4.08 -12.89 -8.90
N LEU A 11 5.41 -12.94 -8.99
CA LEU A 11 6.29 -12.35 -7.97
C LEU A 11 6.20 -10.83 -7.91
N THR A 12 6.02 -10.16 -9.04
CA THR A 12 5.88 -8.69 -9.08
C THR A 12 4.61 -8.20 -8.39
N ALA A 13 3.57 -9.04 -8.23
CA ALA A 13 2.38 -8.70 -7.46
C ALA A 13 2.66 -8.50 -5.94
N PHE A 14 3.76 -9.08 -5.44
CA PHE A 14 4.17 -8.98 -4.03
C PHE A 14 5.27 -7.93 -3.78
N VAL A 15 5.68 -7.21 -4.81
CA VAL A 15 6.74 -6.19 -4.73
C VAL A 15 6.18 -4.85 -5.19
N PRO A 16 6.43 -3.75 -4.46
CA PRO A 16 6.05 -2.42 -4.92
C PRO A 16 6.57 -2.16 -6.34
N ARG A 17 5.73 -1.54 -7.19
CA ARG A 17 6.03 -1.37 -8.63
C ARG A 17 7.33 -0.62 -8.88
N ASP A 18 7.62 0.41 -8.07
CA ASP A 18 8.87 1.17 -8.14
C ASP A 18 10.08 0.30 -7.78
N ARG A 19 9.94 -0.62 -6.82
CA ARG A 19 10.99 -1.57 -6.44
C ARG A 19 11.24 -2.62 -7.51
N ALA A 20 10.19 -3.17 -8.10
CA ALA A 20 10.33 -4.12 -9.19
C ALA A 20 11.12 -3.51 -10.35
N ALA A 21 10.79 -2.28 -10.76
CA ALA A 21 11.50 -1.56 -11.82
C ALA A 21 12.97 -1.30 -11.46
N GLN A 22 13.28 -0.92 -10.21
CA GLN A 22 14.65 -0.72 -9.75
C GLN A 22 15.49 -2.00 -9.78
N ILE A 23 14.93 -3.11 -9.28
CA ILE A 23 15.61 -4.41 -9.24
C ILE A 23 15.93 -4.87 -10.67
N LEU A 24 14.97 -4.76 -11.59
CA LEU A 24 15.16 -5.14 -12.99
C LEU A 24 16.19 -4.26 -13.71
N ALA A 25 16.28 -2.99 -13.34
CA ALA A 25 17.27 -2.06 -13.90
C ALA A 25 18.64 -2.14 -13.21
N GLY A 26 18.82 -2.97 -12.16
CA GLY A 26 20.05 -3.00 -11.35
C GLY A 26 20.34 -1.65 -10.65
N ALA A 27 19.32 -0.83 -10.44
CA ALA A 27 19.49 0.51 -9.85
C ALA A 27 19.58 0.44 -8.32
N PRO A 28 20.23 1.44 -7.66
CA PRO A 28 20.30 1.50 -6.21
C PRO A 28 18.90 1.51 -5.59
N LEU A 29 18.70 0.73 -4.53
CA LEU A 29 17.42 0.63 -3.82
C LEU A 29 17.16 1.83 -2.88
N ALA A 30 18.21 2.55 -2.48
CA ALA A 30 18.08 3.77 -1.69
C ALA A 30 17.61 4.93 -2.57
N ARG A 31 16.53 5.61 -2.16
CA ARG A 31 15.95 6.75 -2.89
C ARG A 31 15.47 7.80 -1.90
N ASP A 32 15.51 9.05 -2.34
CA ASP A 32 14.89 10.18 -1.63
C ASP A 32 13.38 10.21 -1.90
N GLY A 33 12.58 10.49 -0.89
CA GLY A 33 11.12 10.50 -1.01
C GLY A 33 10.43 10.85 0.29
N ILE A 34 9.12 10.64 0.31
CA ILE A 34 8.27 10.85 1.50
C ILE A 34 7.55 9.53 1.81
N ALA A 35 7.62 9.11 3.07
CA ALA A 35 6.78 8.05 3.60
C ALA A 35 5.49 8.65 4.17
N LEU A 36 4.36 8.02 3.87
CA LEU A 36 3.07 8.28 4.48
C LEU A 36 2.60 6.99 5.15
N ILE A 37 2.19 7.11 6.40
CA ILE A 37 1.62 6.01 7.18
C ILE A 37 0.15 6.33 7.41
N ALA A 38 -0.73 5.41 7.04
CA ALA A 38 -2.16 5.50 7.28
C ALA A 38 -2.61 4.30 8.11
N ASP A 39 -3.50 4.55 9.05
CA ASP A 39 -4.04 3.56 9.97
C ASP A 39 -5.57 3.63 9.98
N ILE A 40 -6.24 2.46 10.05
CA ILE A 40 -7.70 2.40 10.04
C ILE A 40 -8.22 2.59 11.47
N ALA A 41 -8.87 3.72 11.72
CA ALA A 41 -9.54 3.94 12.99
C ALA A 41 -10.71 2.95 13.17
N GLY A 42 -10.81 2.36 14.34
CA GLY A 42 -11.91 1.43 14.69
C GLY A 42 -11.67 -0.03 14.27
N PHE A 43 -10.49 -0.40 13.81
CA PHE A 43 -10.16 -1.78 13.44
C PHE A 43 -10.31 -2.76 14.62
N THR A 44 -9.78 -2.43 15.79
CA THR A 44 -9.86 -3.29 16.97
C THR A 44 -11.31 -3.55 17.41
N PRO A 45 -12.17 -2.52 17.59
CA PRO A 45 -13.59 -2.73 17.87
C PRO A 45 -14.31 -3.57 16.82
N LEU A 46 -14.02 -3.39 15.54
CA LEU A 46 -14.59 -4.20 14.46
C LEU A 46 -14.21 -5.67 14.62
N THR A 47 -12.92 -5.95 14.84
CA THR A 47 -12.42 -7.32 15.00
C THR A 47 -13.08 -8.01 16.21
N GLU A 48 -13.19 -7.30 17.33
CA GLU A 48 -13.88 -7.82 18.53
C GLU A 48 -15.36 -8.13 18.28
N LEU A 49 -16.05 -7.23 17.58
CA LEU A 49 -17.47 -7.42 17.24
C LEU A 49 -17.68 -8.67 16.37
N LEU A 50 -16.85 -8.84 15.35
CA LEU A 50 -16.91 -9.99 14.44
C LEU A 50 -16.60 -11.30 15.19
N THR A 51 -15.60 -11.29 16.05
CA THR A 51 -15.21 -12.47 16.86
C THR A 51 -16.31 -12.90 17.84
N ARG A 52 -17.08 -11.95 18.37
CA ARG A 52 -18.17 -12.25 19.31
C ARG A 52 -19.43 -12.77 18.63
N ASN A 53 -19.71 -12.36 17.40
CA ASN A 53 -21.00 -12.58 16.75
C ASN A 53 -20.98 -13.63 15.64
N LEU A 54 -19.80 -14.01 15.16
CA LEU A 54 -19.62 -14.92 14.03
C LEU A 54 -18.69 -16.07 14.40
N SER A 55 -18.78 -17.16 13.64
CA SER A 55 -17.77 -18.21 13.70
C SER A 55 -16.40 -17.68 13.25
N PRO A 56 -15.28 -18.31 13.64
CA PRO A 56 -13.95 -17.87 13.23
C PRO A 56 -13.78 -17.72 11.70
N ALA A 57 -14.38 -18.63 10.93
CA ALA A 57 -14.30 -18.59 9.46
C ALA A 57 -15.10 -17.43 8.87
N GLU A 58 -16.35 -17.24 9.30
CA GLU A 58 -17.21 -16.13 8.88
C GLU A 58 -16.65 -14.78 9.30
N GLY A 59 -16.12 -14.68 10.53
CA GLY A 59 -15.47 -13.46 11.03
C GLY A 59 -14.25 -13.08 10.23
N ALA A 60 -13.40 -14.03 9.83
CA ALA A 60 -12.24 -13.80 9.00
C ALA A 60 -12.62 -13.36 7.57
N GLU A 61 -13.66 -13.95 6.99
CA GLU A 61 -14.16 -13.56 5.66
C GLU A 61 -14.74 -12.14 5.68
N GLU A 62 -15.57 -11.83 6.67
CA GLU A 62 -16.17 -10.50 6.81
C GLU A 62 -15.12 -9.41 7.08
N LEU A 63 -14.13 -9.70 7.93
CA LEU A 63 -12.99 -8.83 8.16
C LEU A 63 -12.21 -8.57 6.88
N THR A 64 -11.92 -9.60 6.10
CA THR A 64 -11.23 -9.49 4.82
C THR A 64 -12.03 -8.62 3.85
N ARG A 65 -13.35 -8.80 3.79
CA ARG A 65 -14.24 -7.98 2.95
C ARG A 65 -14.22 -6.52 3.38
N ALA A 66 -14.32 -6.25 4.69
CA ALA A 66 -14.26 -4.90 5.24
C ALA A 66 -12.91 -4.22 4.95
N LEU A 67 -11.79 -4.90 5.18
CA LEU A 67 -10.46 -4.38 4.87
C LEU A 67 -10.30 -4.07 3.38
N ASN A 68 -10.73 -4.97 2.52
CA ASN A 68 -10.64 -4.74 1.07
C ASN A 68 -11.49 -3.56 0.61
N SER A 69 -12.67 -3.35 1.21
CA SER A 69 -13.53 -2.20 0.88
C SER A 69 -12.87 -0.86 1.23
N VAL A 70 -12.02 -0.82 2.25
CA VAL A 70 -11.27 0.37 2.66
C VAL A 70 -9.96 0.49 1.89
N PHE A 71 -9.16 -0.57 1.84
CA PHE A 71 -7.83 -0.50 1.21
C PHE A 71 -7.88 -0.31 -0.31
N THR A 72 -8.86 -0.86 -1.00
CA THR A 72 -8.95 -0.72 -2.46
C THR A 72 -8.99 0.74 -2.92
N PRO A 73 -9.91 1.60 -2.43
CA PRO A 73 -9.92 3.01 -2.80
C PRO A 73 -8.69 3.77 -2.28
N LEU A 74 -8.16 3.43 -1.10
CA LEU A 74 -6.94 4.04 -0.57
C LEU A 74 -5.73 3.78 -1.46
N ILE A 75 -5.53 2.55 -1.88
CA ILE A 75 -4.46 2.16 -2.81
C ILE A 75 -4.62 2.88 -4.15
N GLY A 76 -5.87 2.97 -4.65
CA GLY A 76 -6.18 3.73 -5.85
C GLY A 76 -5.76 5.20 -5.74
N ALA A 77 -6.06 5.87 -4.63
CA ALA A 77 -5.66 7.24 -4.37
C ALA A 77 -4.13 7.38 -4.30
N ILE A 78 -3.44 6.49 -3.55
CA ILE A 78 -1.98 6.49 -3.45
C ILE A 78 -1.35 6.41 -4.84
N HIS A 79 -1.79 5.48 -5.68
CA HIS A 79 -1.28 5.31 -7.03
C HIS A 79 -1.58 6.50 -7.94
N ALA A 80 -2.77 7.09 -7.84
CA ALA A 80 -3.16 8.27 -8.63
C ALA A 80 -2.27 9.47 -8.37
N TYR A 81 -1.79 9.63 -7.13
CA TYR A 81 -0.83 10.68 -6.76
C TYR A 81 0.64 10.26 -6.91
N GLY A 82 0.90 9.08 -7.50
CA GLY A 82 2.24 8.59 -7.81
C GLY A 82 3.01 8.06 -6.60
N GLY A 83 2.29 7.60 -5.58
CA GLY A 83 2.83 6.82 -4.48
C GLY A 83 2.77 5.32 -4.76
N GLU A 84 3.42 4.55 -3.92
CA GLU A 84 3.41 3.09 -3.93
C GLU A 84 3.18 2.56 -2.52
N VAL A 85 2.41 1.48 -2.40
CA VAL A 85 2.24 0.78 -1.13
C VAL A 85 3.44 -0.14 -0.93
N HIS A 86 4.15 0.05 0.16
CA HIS A 86 5.35 -0.74 0.47
C HIS A 86 5.10 -1.83 1.49
N LYS A 87 4.17 -1.62 2.42
CA LYS A 87 3.91 -2.59 3.48
C LYS A 87 2.52 -2.41 4.07
N PHE A 88 1.90 -3.53 4.40
CA PHE A 88 0.76 -3.61 5.30
C PHE A 88 1.21 -4.06 6.68
N GLY A 89 0.69 -3.45 7.73
CA GLY A 89 0.97 -3.78 9.11
C GLY A 89 -0.34 -3.98 9.88
N GLY A 90 -1.09 -5.05 9.56
CA GLY A 90 -2.44 -5.25 10.10
C GLY A 90 -3.43 -4.27 9.48
N ASP A 91 -3.88 -3.31 10.26
CA ASP A 91 -4.79 -2.22 9.91
C ASP A 91 -4.07 -0.96 9.38
N ALA A 92 -2.75 -0.94 9.43
CA ALA A 92 -1.94 0.16 8.89
C ALA A 92 -1.37 -0.16 7.52
N LEU A 93 -1.18 0.86 6.70
CA LEU A 93 -0.40 0.76 5.48
C LEU A 93 0.70 1.82 5.42
N ILE A 94 1.85 1.43 4.88
CA ILE A 94 2.98 2.31 4.66
C ILE A 94 3.13 2.51 3.16
N CYS A 95 3.02 3.75 2.73
CA CYS A 95 3.22 4.15 1.34
C CYS A 95 4.45 5.04 1.18
N TRP A 96 4.98 5.00 -0.01
CA TRP A 96 6.18 5.72 -0.40
C TRP A 96 5.93 6.55 -1.64
N PHE A 97 6.33 7.81 -1.58
CA PHE A 97 6.31 8.74 -2.70
C PHE A 97 7.74 9.04 -3.12
N PRO A 98 8.26 8.39 -4.16
CA PRO A 98 9.62 8.65 -4.64
C PRO A 98 9.74 10.05 -5.21
N ARG A 99 10.84 10.75 -4.91
CA ARG A 99 11.15 12.03 -5.51
C ARG A 99 11.60 11.82 -6.97
N PRO A 100 10.88 12.39 -7.95
CA PRO A 100 11.34 12.32 -9.34
C PRO A 100 12.64 13.13 -9.52
N PRO A 101 13.50 12.75 -10.48
CA PRO A 101 14.81 13.38 -10.68
C PRO A 101 14.77 14.90 -10.83
N ARG A 102 13.71 15.45 -11.45
CA ARG A 102 13.50 16.89 -11.65
C ARG A 102 12.41 17.48 -10.73
N GLY A 103 11.96 16.73 -9.74
CA GLY A 103 10.91 17.17 -8.80
C GLY A 103 11.48 17.90 -7.58
N THR A 104 10.76 18.93 -7.13
CA THR A 104 11.07 19.61 -5.87
C THR A 104 10.46 18.85 -4.68
N ARG A 105 11.08 18.98 -3.50
CA ARG A 105 10.51 18.45 -2.25
C ARG A 105 9.13 19.03 -1.95
N ALA A 106 8.91 20.31 -2.24
CA ALA A 106 7.63 20.97 -2.03
C ALA A 106 6.51 20.39 -2.89
N ALA A 107 6.80 20.07 -4.16
CA ALA A 107 5.84 19.42 -5.04
C ALA A 107 5.51 17.98 -4.57
N LEU A 108 6.53 17.26 -4.12
CA LEU A 108 6.36 15.91 -3.56
C LEU A 108 5.52 15.93 -2.29
N LEU A 109 5.78 16.88 -1.37
CA LEU A 109 5.02 17.04 -0.13
C LEU A 109 3.56 17.37 -0.41
N ARG A 110 3.28 18.26 -1.38
CA ARG A 110 1.90 18.56 -1.78
C ARG A 110 1.16 17.32 -2.28
N ARG A 111 1.81 16.45 -3.04
CA ARG A 111 1.21 15.19 -3.52
C ARG A 111 0.90 14.25 -2.38
N ALA A 112 1.83 14.04 -1.44
CA ALA A 112 1.62 13.20 -0.27
C ALA A 112 0.50 13.74 0.63
N LEU A 113 0.44 15.07 0.86
CA LEU A 113 -0.63 15.69 1.63
C LEU A 113 -1.99 15.60 0.93
N ALA A 114 -2.06 15.81 -0.40
CA ALA A 114 -3.29 15.63 -1.16
C ALA A 114 -3.80 14.20 -1.09
N THR A 115 -2.90 13.21 -1.15
CA THR A 115 -3.25 11.80 -0.92
C THR A 115 -3.84 11.61 0.47
N ALA A 116 -3.18 12.08 1.51
CA ALA A 116 -3.65 11.95 2.88
C ALA A 116 -5.04 12.58 3.09
N GLN A 117 -5.31 13.72 2.47
CA GLN A 117 -6.63 14.37 2.50
C GLN A 117 -7.71 13.55 1.75
N THR A 118 -7.35 12.91 0.64
CA THR A 118 -8.29 12.08 -0.14
C THR A 118 -8.61 10.76 0.58
N MET A 119 -7.75 10.32 1.49
CA MET A 119 -7.90 9.08 2.27
C MET A 119 -8.74 9.25 3.55
N GLN A 120 -9.18 10.45 3.89
CA GLN A 120 -10.04 10.74 5.05
C GLN A 120 -11.53 10.69 4.69
#